data_c9f06e9b719da50f99e75888b241d35f
#
_entry.id   c9f06e9b719da50f99e75888b241d35f
#
_cell.length_a   1.000
_cell.length_b   1.000
_cell.length_c   1.000
_cell.angle_alpha   90.00
_cell.angle_beta   90.00
_cell.angle_gamma   90.00
#
_symmetry.space_group_name_H-M   'P 1'
#
loop_
_entity.id
_entity.type
_entity.pdbx_description
1 polymer ?
#
loop_
_entity_poly.entity_id
_entity_poly.type
_entity_poly.pdbx_seq_one_letter_code
_entity_poly.pdbx_strand_id
1 'polypeptide(L)' 'MKHTNGYKLFRKTKIDTKYMLLNYCFSKECAKKLINLYKRRKILILNEKPELNTTAKWKVVPITRYEAMMAEKDVPF' A
#
# COMPACT_ATOMS: atom_id res chain seq x y z
N MET A 1 -17.22 -15.52 8.83
CA MET A 1 -16.33 -15.20 7.71
C MET A 1 -15.97 -13.73 7.75
N LYS A 2 -14.69 -13.43 7.77
CA LYS A 2 -14.26 -12.03 7.77
C LYS A 2 -14.30 -11.47 6.36
N HIS A 3 -15.09 -10.43 6.19
CA HIS A 3 -15.09 -9.68 4.94
C HIS A 3 -14.06 -8.57 5.02
N THR A 4 -13.13 -8.58 4.10
CA THR A 4 -12.18 -7.49 3.98
C THR A 4 -12.63 -6.58 2.85
N ASN A 5 -12.54 -5.26 3.08
CA ASN A 5 -12.90 -4.27 2.07
C ASN A 5 -11.68 -3.84 1.25
N GLY A 6 -10.74 -4.76 1.10
CA GLY A 6 -9.51 -4.51 0.39
C GLY A 6 -8.31 -4.53 1.33
N TYR A 7 -7.19 -4.01 0.83
CA TYR A 7 -5.92 -4.04 1.54
C TYR A 7 -5.21 -2.71 1.40
N LYS A 8 -4.49 -2.33 2.45
CA LYS A 8 -3.58 -1.18 2.42
C LYS A 8 -2.18 -1.70 2.09
N LEU A 9 -1.53 -1.06 1.13
CA LEU A 9 -0.15 -1.36 0.79
C LEU A 9 0.75 -0.31 1.42
N PHE A 10 1.62 -0.75 2.32
CA PHE A 10 2.61 0.10 2.99
C PHE A 10 4.00 -0.18 2.45
N ARG A 11 4.80 0.85 2.40
CA ARG A 11 6.19 0.77 1.96
C ARG A 11 7.08 1.51 2.94
N LYS A 12 8.24 0.93 3.21
CA LYS A 12 9.28 1.59 3.99
C LYS A 12 10.58 1.51 3.22
N THR A 13 11.06 2.64 2.72
CA THR A 13 12.34 2.71 2.03
C THR A 13 13.46 2.93 3.04
N LYS A 14 14.71 2.87 2.56
CA LYS A 14 15.87 3.09 3.42
C LYS A 14 15.94 4.48 4.03
N ILE A 15 15.22 5.44 3.44
CA ILE A 15 15.19 6.82 3.95
C ILE A 15 14.00 7.08 4.87
N ASP A 16 13.07 6.14 4.97
CA ASP A 16 11.90 6.28 5.82
C ASP A 16 12.16 5.72 7.21
N THR A 17 11.61 6.37 8.23
CA THR A 17 11.69 5.90 9.61
C THR A 17 10.53 4.98 9.97
N LYS A 18 9.46 4.98 9.18
CA LYS A 18 8.27 4.17 9.42
C LYS A 18 7.60 3.82 8.09
N TYR A 19 6.70 2.82 8.15
CA TYR A 19 5.91 2.46 6.97
C TYR A 19 4.96 3.57 6.59
N MET A 20 4.90 3.86 5.30
CA MET A 20 4.01 4.88 4.74
C MET A 20 2.99 4.21 3.84
N LEU A 21 1.74 4.66 3.94
CA LEU A 21 0.68 4.16 3.06
C LEU A 21 0.95 4.60 1.64
N LEU A 22 1.05 3.62 0.74
CA LEU A 22 1.34 3.89 -0.66
C LEU A 22 0.11 3.77 -1.54
N ASN A 23 -0.73 2.76 -1.30
CA ASN A 23 -1.87 2.50 -2.16
C ASN A 23 -2.89 1.60 -1.47
N TYR A 24 -4.07 1.53 -2.07
CA TYR A 24 -5.13 0.60 -1.69
C TYR A 24 -5.29 -0.44 -2.78
N CYS A 25 -5.55 -1.69 -2.39
CA CYS A 25 -5.68 -2.80 -3.33
C CYS A 25 -6.94 -3.59 -3.04
N PHE A 26 -7.52 -4.20 -4.08
CA PHE A 26 -8.72 -5.02 -3.92
C PHE A 26 -8.44 -6.36 -3.24
N SER A 27 -7.25 -6.92 -3.46
CA SER A 27 -6.90 -8.24 -2.96
C SER A 27 -5.41 -8.30 -2.66
N LYS A 28 -5.01 -9.37 -1.94
CA LYS A 28 -3.61 -9.63 -1.71
C LYS A 28 -2.85 -9.83 -3.01
N GLU A 29 -3.47 -10.48 -3.98
CA GLU A 29 -2.86 -10.72 -5.28
C GLU A 29 -2.57 -9.42 -6.02
N CYS A 30 -3.53 -8.49 -5.99
CA CYS A 30 -3.31 -7.16 -6.54
C CYS A 30 -2.15 -6.45 -5.86
N ALA A 31 -2.09 -6.53 -4.53
CA ALA A 31 -1.00 -5.92 -3.77
C ALA A 31 0.35 -6.51 -4.18
N LYS A 32 0.43 -7.84 -4.29
CA LYS A 32 1.66 -8.52 -4.71
C LYS A 32 2.09 -8.12 -6.12
N LYS A 33 1.13 -7.99 -7.03
CA LYS A 33 1.42 -7.54 -8.39
C LYS A 33 1.96 -6.13 -8.40
N LEU A 34 1.36 -5.23 -7.62
CA LEU A 34 1.85 -3.86 -7.50
C LEU A 34 3.27 -3.82 -6.95
N ILE A 35 3.53 -4.58 -5.89
CA ILE A 35 4.87 -4.65 -5.30
C ILE A 35 5.90 -5.08 -6.36
N ASN A 36 5.57 -6.12 -7.14
CA ASN A 36 6.45 -6.59 -8.19
C ASN A 36 6.68 -5.54 -9.27
N LEU A 37 5.63 -4.82 -9.65
CA LEU A 37 5.76 -3.76 -10.65
C LEU A 37 6.66 -2.63 -10.16
N TYR A 38 6.53 -2.23 -8.90
CA TYR A 38 7.42 -1.23 -8.32
C TYR A 38 8.87 -1.73 -8.26
N LYS A 39 9.07 -2.97 -7.80
CA LYS A 39 10.41 -3.55 -7.69
C LYS A 39 11.09 -3.71 -9.05
N ARG A 40 10.32 -4.01 -10.09
CA ARG A 40 10.83 -4.18 -11.45
C ARG A 40 10.92 -2.87 -12.22
N ARG A 41 10.66 -1.75 -11.56
CA ARG A 41 10.70 -0.41 -12.17
C ARG A 41 9.70 -0.24 -13.30
N LYS A 42 8.62 -1.02 -13.30
CA LYS A 42 7.53 -0.88 -14.27
C LYS A 42 6.59 0.25 -13.91
N ILE A 43 6.48 0.56 -12.61
CA ILE A 43 5.74 1.71 -12.10
C ILE A 43 6.74 2.59 -11.37
N LEU A 44 6.79 3.86 -11.72
CA LEU A 44 7.70 4.83 -11.09
C LEU A 44 6.90 5.82 -10.26
N ILE A 45 7.47 6.21 -9.13
CA ILE A 45 6.89 7.24 -8.29
C ILE A 45 7.57 8.56 -8.64
N LEU A 46 6.77 9.58 -8.89
CA LEU A 46 7.25 10.89 -9.29
C LEU A 46 8.23 11.45 -8.25
N ASN A 47 9.35 11.97 -8.73
CA ASN A 47 10.40 12.58 -7.91
C ASN A 47 11.12 11.62 -6.98
N GLU A 48 11.01 10.30 -7.23
CA GLU A 48 11.76 9.30 -6.47
C GLU A 48 12.69 8.50 -7.36
N LYS A 49 13.79 8.05 -6.79
CA LYS A 49 14.70 7.15 -7.47
C LYS A 49 14.13 5.74 -7.47
N PRO A 50 14.08 5.05 -8.61
CA PRO A 50 13.54 3.68 -8.68
C PRO A 50 14.20 2.69 -7.72
N GLU A 51 15.47 2.91 -7.38
CA GLU A 51 16.21 2.04 -6.47
C GLU A 51 15.58 1.96 -5.09
N LEU A 52 14.87 3.00 -4.67
CA LEU A 52 14.19 2.99 -3.38
C LEU A 52 13.16 1.87 -3.29
N ASN A 53 12.47 1.59 -4.39
CA ASN A 53 11.48 0.51 -4.43
C ASN A 53 12.14 -0.87 -4.42
N THR A 54 13.32 -1.00 -5.01
CA THR A 54 14.04 -2.27 -5.09
C THR A 54 14.48 -2.76 -3.71
N THR A 55 14.89 -1.85 -2.84
CA THR A 55 15.38 -2.18 -1.50
C THR A 55 14.34 -1.95 -0.41
N ALA A 56 13.15 -1.49 -0.76
CA ALA A 56 12.11 -1.18 0.20
C ALA A 56 11.56 -2.42 0.88
N LYS A 57 11.02 -2.22 2.08
CA LYS A 57 10.22 -3.23 2.77
C LYS A 57 8.77 -2.95 2.48
N TRP A 58 7.99 -4.01 2.31
CA TRP A 58 6.58 -3.93 1.93
C TRP A 58 5.71 -4.62 2.96
N LYS A 59 4.53 -4.07 3.17
CA LYS A 59 3.57 -4.63 4.12
C LYS A 59 2.17 -4.47 3.56
N VAL A 60 1.41 -5.57 3.60
CA VAL A 60 0.02 -5.60 3.12
C VAL A 60 -0.87 -5.83 4.33
N VAL A 61 -1.77 -4.89 4.60
CA VAL A 61 -2.65 -4.96 5.77
C VAL A 61 -4.10 -4.96 5.30
N PRO A 62 -4.92 -5.93 5.74
CA PRO A 62 -6.33 -5.95 5.35
C PRO A 62 -7.09 -4.76 5.96
N ILE A 63 -8.02 -4.23 5.19
CA ILE A 63 -8.93 -3.19 5.67
C ILE A 63 -10.16 -3.88 6.21
N THR A 64 -10.41 -3.73 7.50
CA THR A 64 -11.59 -4.32 8.12
C THR A 64 -12.82 -3.46 7.78
N ARG A 65 -14.00 -4.08 7.89
CA ARG A 65 -15.26 -3.36 7.72
C ARG A 65 -15.36 -2.18 8.68
N TYR A 66 -14.88 -2.36 9.89
CA TYR A 66 -14.88 -1.31 10.90
C TYR A 66 -14.05 -0.10 10.45
N GLU A 67 -12.85 -0.34 9.95
CA GLU A 67 -11.97 0.72 9.47
C GLU A 67 -12.60 1.48 8.30
N ALA A 68 -13.23 0.75 7.37
CA ALA A 68 -13.89 1.37 6.24
C ALA A 68 -15.02 2.28 6.67
N MET A 69 -15.81 1.84 7.65
CA MET A 69 -16.91 2.65 8.20
C MET A 69 -16.38 3.90 8.88
N MET A 70 -15.31 3.79 9.65
CA MET A 70 -14.72 4.94 10.33
C MET A 70 -14.16 5.95 9.33
N ALA A 71 -13.51 5.45 8.28
CA ALA A 71 -12.98 6.33 7.23
C ALA A 71 -14.09 7.12 6.54
N GLU A 72 -15.23 6.48 6.27
CA GLU A 72 -16.37 7.16 5.66
C GLU A 72 -16.92 8.28 6.55
N LYS A 73 -16.95 8.05 7.86
CA LYS A 73 -17.43 9.06 8.80
C LYS A 73 -16.50 10.26 8.92
N ASP A 74 -15.21 10.03 8.72
CA ASP A 74 -14.21 11.08 8.86
C ASP A 74 -14.01 11.90 7.60
N VAL A 75 -14.64 11.49 6.49
CA VAL A 75 -14.54 12.24 5.23
C VAL A 75 -15.48 13.43 5.27
N PRO A 76 -14.97 14.65 5.19
CA PRO A 76 -15.83 15.84 5.12
C PRO A 76 -16.45 15.95 3.73
N PHE A 77 -17.73 16.08 3.70
CA PHE A 77 -18.47 16.30 2.46
C PHE A 77 -18.97 17.72 2.38
#